data_7284541e6a645b4f9f0b51fe12dfcbe5
#
_entry.id   7284541e6a645b4f9f0b51fe12dfcbe5
#
_cell.length_a   1.000
_cell.length_b   1.000
_cell.length_c   1.000
_cell.angle_alpha   90.00
_cell.angle_beta   90.00
_cell.angle_gamma   90.00
#
_symmetry.space_group_name_H-M   'P 1'
#
loop_
_entity.id
_entity.type
_entity.pdbx_description
1 polymer ?
#
loop_
_entity_poly.entity_id
_entity_poly.type
_entity_poly.pdbx_seq_one_letter_code
_entity_poly.pdbx_strand_id
1 'polypeptide(L)'
;MASNPPLDLTLTPTKGDGRTLEQWFTTFHLVSVVVDPFTNESAWILDTAARILRDFAGAAVRVNWVVTGTAEDARAFLGPLASEFLTFADPDRSYVSALGLQHLPAFVFLRVDGQVVAVAEGWNASEWREVAEAIADTVVWSRAVIPAPGDPQAYVGTPALV
;
A
#
# COMPACT_ATOMS: atom_id res chain seq x y z
N MET A 1 -8.31 -14.15 1.84
CA MET A 1 -7.53 -14.02 3.08
C MET A 1 -6.10 -13.64 2.76
N ALA A 2 -5.57 -12.64 3.44
CA ALA A 2 -4.20 -12.21 3.21
C ALA A 2 -3.20 -13.31 3.55
N SER A 3 -2.10 -13.34 2.80
CA SER A 3 -1.02 -14.31 2.99
C SER A 3 0.33 -13.61 2.99
N ASN A 4 1.32 -14.24 3.61
CA ASN A 4 2.66 -13.70 3.64
C ASN A 4 3.36 -13.95 2.29
N PRO A 5 3.84 -12.89 1.63
CA PRO A 5 4.56 -13.09 0.37
C PRO A 5 5.92 -13.72 0.63
N PRO A 6 6.47 -14.47 -0.35
CA PRO A 6 7.81 -15.04 -0.21
C PRO A 6 8.88 -13.94 -0.17
N LEU A 7 9.89 -14.12 0.66
CA LEU A 7 10.96 -13.13 0.85
C LEU A 7 11.84 -12.94 -0.41
N ASP A 8 11.84 -13.90 -1.31
CA ASP A 8 12.58 -13.82 -2.57
C ASP A 8 11.79 -13.19 -3.72
N LEU A 9 10.54 -12.77 -3.45
CA LEU A 9 9.74 -12.05 -4.44
C LEU A 9 10.37 -10.67 -4.71
N THR A 10 10.53 -10.33 -5.99
CA THR A 10 11.11 -9.05 -6.39
C THR A 10 10.04 -7.97 -6.47
N LEU A 11 10.30 -6.83 -5.82
CA LEU A 11 9.54 -5.59 -6.01
C LEU A 11 10.39 -4.60 -6.79
N THR A 12 9.81 -4.07 -7.86
CA THR A 12 10.50 -3.13 -8.74
C THR A 12 9.95 -1.72 -8.57
N PRO A 13 10.76 -0.76 -8.10
CA PRO A 13 10.31 0.62 -8.00
C PRO A 13 10.16 1.24 -9.38
N THR A 14 9.40 2.32 -9.48
CA THR A 14 9.25 3.07 -10.72
C THR A 14 10.55 3.74 -11.16
N LYS A 15 11.48 3.91 -10.23
CA LYS A 15 12.83 4.42 -10.48
C LYS A 15 13.84 3.49 -9.81
N GLY A 16 14.75 2.93 -10.60
CA GLY A 16 15.80 2.05 -10.10
C GLY A 16 15.50 0.58 -10.32
N ASP A 17 16.39 -0.25 -9.80
CA ASP A 17 16.37 -1.70 -10.03
C ASP A 17 15.46 -2.39 -9.02
N GLY A 18 14.90 -3.53 -9.44
CA GLY A 18 14.15 -4.40 -8.56
C GLY A 18 15.04 -5.01 -7.47
N ARG A 19 14.45 -5.23 -6.30
CA ARG A 19 15.08 -5.92 -5.16
C ARG A 19 14.08 -6.90 -4.58
N THR A 20 14.60 -7.95 -3.96
CA THR A 20 13.73 -8.89 -3.23
C THR A 20 13.13 -8.22 -2.00
N LEU A 21 12.02 -8.79 -1.50
CA LEU A 21 11.45 -8.32 -0.24
C LEU A 21 12.46 -8.36 0.90
N GLU A 22 13.26 -9.41 0.98
CA GLU A 22 14.32 -9.52 1.99
C GLU A 22 15.28 -8.33 1.93
N GLN A 23 15.64 -7.90 0.73
CA GLN A 23 16.50 -6.72 0.55
C GLN A 23 15.81 -5.41 0.94
N TRP A 24 14.50 -5.28 0.63
CA TRP A 24 13.73 -4.11 1.05
C TRP A 24 13.57 -4.04 2.56
N PHE A 25 13.52 -5.18 3.25
CA PHE A 25 13.38 -5.27 4.71
C PHE A 25 14.69 -5.07 5.50
N THR A 26 15.75 -4.58 4.88
CA THR A 26 17.04 -4.41 5.58
C THR A 26 16.90 -3.56 6.85
N THR A 27 16.02 -2.56 6.84
CA THR A 27 15.89 -1.62 7.95
C THR A 27 14.46 -1.39 8.38
N PHE A 28 13.49 -1.31 7.46
CA PHE A 28 12.15 -0.81 7.73
C PHE A 28 11.06 -1.78 7.27
N HIS A 29 9.94 -1.76 8.01
CA HIS A 29 8.69 -2.38 7.59
C HIS A 29 8.15 -1.67 6.35
N LEU A 30 7.28 -2.35 5.59
CA LEU A 30 6.59 -1.75 4.44
C LEU A 30 5.15 -1.40 4.82
N VAL A 31 4.78 -0.16 4.60
CA VAL A 31 3.42 0.36 4.75
C VAL A 31 2.94 0.75 3.37
N SER A 32 2.03 -0.02 2.80
CA SER A 32 1.68 0.07 1.38
C SER A 32 0.22 0.38 1.18
N VAL A 33 -0.07 1.27 0.23
CA VAL A 33 -1.39 1.38 -0.37
C VAL A 33 -1.30 0.79 -1.78
N VAL A 34 -2.10 -0.22 -2.04
CA VAL A 34 -2.13 -0.95 -3.31
C VAL A 34 -3.31 -0.45 -4.14
N VAL A 35 -3.05 -0.02 -5.35
CA VAL A 35 -4.07 0.58 -6.23
C VAL A 35 -3.99 -0.01 -7.62
N ASP A 36 -5.15 -0.01 -8.31
CA ASP A 36 -5.27 -0.39 -9.71
C ASP A 36 -5.41 0.90 -10.54
N PRO A 37 -4.46 1.22 -11.43
CA PRO A 37 -4.46 2.48 -12.16
C PRO A 37 -5.58 2.60 -13.19
N PHE A 38 -6.31 1.51 -13.43
CA PHE A 38 -7.35 1.44 -14.44
C PHE A 38 -8.76 1.47 -13.88
N THR A 39 -8.92 1.70 -12.56
CA THR A 39 -10.23 1.72 -11.91
C THR A 39 -10.49 3.04 -11.20
N ASN A 40 -11.75 3.46 -11.21
CA ASN A 40 -12.19 4.67 -10.51
C ASN A 40 -12.10 4.50 -8.98
N GLU A 41 -12.40 3.32 -8.49
CA GLU A 41 -12.39 3.02 -7.05
C GLU A 41 -11.00 3.23 -6.45
N SER A 42 -9.94 2.90 -7.19
CA SER A 42 -8.58 3.22 -6.75
C SER A 42 -8.27 4.73 -6.86
N ALA A 43 -8.83 5.41 -7.85
CA ALA A 43 -8.65 6.86 -7.98
C ALA A 43 -9.32 7.61 -6.81
N TRP A 44 -10.47 7.14 -6.34
CA TRP A 44 -11.22 7.81 -5.26
C TRP A 44 -10.46 7.86 -3.94
N ILE A 45 -9.54 6.92 -3.69
CA ILE A 45 -8.82 6.84 -2.42
C ILE A 45 -7.52 7.67 -2.40
N LEU A 46 -7.07 8.20 -3.53
CA LEU A 46 -5.71 8.76 -3.64
C LEU A 46 -5.43 9.87 -2.61
N ASP A 47 -6.31 10.83 -2.47
CA ASP A 47 -6.08 11.95 -1.53
C ASP A 47 -6.10 11.46 -0.08
N THR A 48 -7.05 10.61 0.26
CA THR A 48 -7.17 10.01 1.60
C THR A 48 -5.95 9.16 1.93
N ALA A 49 -5.56 8.28 1.01
CA ALA A 49 -4.41 7.41 1.20
C ALA A 49 -3.11 8.20 1.29
N ALA A 50 -2.92 9.23 0.45
CA ALA A 50 -1.74 10.09 0.53
C ALA A 50 -1.64 10.79 1.87
N ARG A 51 -2.75 11.29 2.41
CA ARG A 51 -2.79 11.90 3.75
C ARG A 51 -2.32 10.91 4.81
N ILE A 52 -2.83 9.68 4.77
CA ILE A 52 -2.48 8.64 5.73
C ILE A 52 -1.00 8.25 5.61
N LEU A 53 -0.49 8.07 4.38
CA LEU A 53 0.92 7.77 4.17
C LEU A 53 1.83 8.89 4.70
N ARG A 54 1.44 10.15 4.52
CA ARG A 54 2.20 11.29 5.05
C ARG A 54 2.28 11.26 6.57
N ASP A 55 1.22 10.81 7.24
CA ASP A 55 1.21 10.71 8.70
C ASP A 55 2.32 9.77 9.20
N PHE A 56 2.70 8.77 8.42
CA PHE A 56 3.73 7.81 8.78
C PHE A 56 5.09 8.05 8.11
N ALA A 57 5.23 9.08 7.28
CA ALA A 57 6.45 9.29 6.49
C ALA A 57 7.69 9.50 7.33
N GLY A 58 7.56 10.03 8.56
CA GLY A 58 8.67 10.22 9.48
C GLY A 58 8.90 9.07 10.46
N ALA A 59 8.06 8.04 10.43
CA ALA A 59 8.17 6.89 11.32
C ALA A 59 9.20 5.88 10.80
N ALA A 60 9.51 4.87 11.62
CA ALA A 60 10.45 3.80 11.24
C ALA A 60 9.79 2.78 10.31
N VAL A 61 9.15 3.25 9.27
CA VAL A 61 8.49 2.46 8.22
C VAL A 61 8.83 3.06 6.86
N ARG A 62 8.69 2.25 5.83
CA ARG A 62 8.85 2.67 4.45
C ARG A 62 7.48 2.78 3.83
N VAL A 63 6.91 4.00 3.78
CA VAL A 63 5.61 4.24 3.15
C VAL A 63 5.74 4.20 1.64
N ASN A 64 4.78 3.57 0.97
CA ASN A 64 4.87 3.38 -0.48
C ASN A 64 3.51 3.13 -1.12
N TRP A 65 3.49 3.33 -2.45
CA TRP A 65 2.41 2.85 -3.31
C TRP A 65 2.83 1.54 -3.97
N VAL A 66 1.87 0.67 -4.22
CA VAL A 66 2.02 -0.46 -5.13
C VAL A 66 0.95 -0.29 -6.20
N VAL A 67 1.35 -0.18 -7.46
CA VAL A 67 0.45 0.07 -8.59
C VAL A 67 0.45 -1.15 -9.51
N THR A 68 -0.74 -1.70 -9.77
CA THR A 68 -0.90 -2.88 -10.64
C THR A 68 -0.86 -2.48 -12.12
N GLY A 69 0.26 -1.91 -12.52
CA GLY A 69 0.55 -1.45 -13.86
C GLY A 69 2.04 -1.28 -14.04
N THR A 70 2.44 -0.81 -15.22
CA THR A 70 3.84 -0.49 -15.51
C THR A 70 4.29 0.75 -14.74
N ALA A 71 5.60 1.01 -14.72
CA ALA A 71 6.12 2.25 -14.14
C ALA A 71 5.51 3.50 -14.79
N GLU A 72 5.29 3.46 -16.09
CA GLU A 72 4.63 4.54 -16.84
C GLU A 72 3.18 4.71 -16.41
N ASP A 73 2.43 3.60 -16.29
CA ASP A 73 1.05 3.63 -15.79
C ASP A 73 0.98 4.24 -14.39
N ALA A 74 1.90 3.87 -13.52
CA ALA A 74 1.96 4.39 -12.15
C ALA A 74 2.17 5.89 -12.12
N ARG A 75 3.11 6.38 -12.94
CA ARG A 75 3.40 7.83 -13.03
C ARG A 75 2.21 8.60 -13.57
N ALA A 76 1.55 8.07 -14.59
CA ALA A 76 0.37 8.71 -15.18
C ALA A 76 -0.79 8.76 -14.18
N PHE A 77 -1.02 7.68 -13.44
CA PHE A 77 -2.13 7.57 -12.49
C PHE A 77 -1.92 8.43 -11.24
N LEU A 78 -0.73 8.35 -10.65
CA LEU A 78 -0.43 9.03 -9.38
C LEU A 78 -0.01 10.49 -9.57
N GLY A 79 0.50 10.86 -10.76
CA GLY A 79 1.03 12.19 -10.96
C GLY A 79 2.14 12.53 -9.95
N PRO A 80 2.07 13.69 -9.28
CA PRO A 80 3.09 14.09 -8.30
C PRO A 80 3.25 13.11 -7.13
N LEU A 81 2.22 12.34 -6.79
CA LEU A 81 2.28 11.38 -5.69
C LEU A 81 3.30 10.26 -5.97
N ALA A 82 3.56 9.95 -7.23
CA ALA A 82 4.55 8.94 -7.60
C ALA A 82 5.98 9.35 -7.23
N SER A 83 6.25 10.64 -7.14
CA SER A 83 7.56 11.18 -6.73
C SER A 83 7.62 11.49 -5.25
N GLU A 84 6.49 11.79 -4.63
CA GLU A 84 6.44 12.09 -3.20
C GLU A 84 6.74 10.84 -2.36
N PHE A 85 6.28 9.67 -2.81
CA PHE A 85 6.44 8.41 -2.10
C PHE A 85 7.14 7.38 -2.97
N LEU A 86 7.89 6.48 -2.34
CA LEU A 86 8.39 5.28 -3.00
C LEU A 86 7.21 4.56 -3.67
N THR A 87 7.35 4.22 -4.94
CA THR A 87 6.28 3.61 -5.71
C THR A 87 6.79 2.36 -6.42
N PHE A 88 6.12 1.24 -6.20
CA PHE A 88 6.42 -0.02 -6.86
C PHE A 88 5.43 -0.27 -7.99
N ALA A 89 5.94 -0.80 -9.10
CA ALA A 89 5.13 -1.27 -10.22
C ALA A 89 4.95 -2.79 -10.13
N ASP A 90 3.71 -3.25 -10.27
CA ASP A 90 3.35 -4.68 -10.19
C ASP A 90 2.42 -5.03 -11.37
N PRO A 91 2.94 -4.93 -12.63
CA PRO A 91 2.08 -5.05 -13.81
C PRO A 91 1.49 -6.45 -14.00
N ASP A 92 2.17 -7.49 -13.57
CA ASP A 92 1.69 -8.87 -13.64
C ASP A 92 0.92 -9.30 -12.37
N ARG A 93 0.76 -8.40 -11.42
CA ARG A 93 0.05 -8.62 -10.14
C ARG A 93 0.67 -9.74 -9.28
N SER A 94 1.94 -10.04 -9.47
CA SER A 94 2.61 -11.09 -8.71
C SER A 94 2.65 -10.80 -7.21
N TYR A 95 2.89 -9.55 -6.83
CA TYR A 95 2.88 -9.13 -5.42
C TYR A 95 1.48 -9.16 -4.83
N VAL A 96 0.51 -8.62 -5.55
CA VAL A 96 -0.90 -8.64 -5.15
C VAL A 96 -1.40 -10.08 -4.94
N SER A 97 -1.04 -10.97 -5.86
CA SER A 97 -1.36 -12.39 -5.75
C SER A 97 -0.68 -13.04 -4.53
N ALA A 98 0.61 -12.75 -4.33
CA ALA A 98 1.36 -13.29 -3.20
C ALA A 98 0.80 -12.83 -1.85
N LEU A 99 0.29 -11.60 -1.77
CA LEU A 99 -0.37 -11.08 -0.58
C LEU A 99 -1.77 -11.68 -0.36
N GLY A 100 -2.33 -12.35 -1.35
CA GLY A 100 -3.67 -12.94 -1.27
C GLY A 100 -4.79 -11.90 -1.26
N LEU A 101 -4.56 -10.72 -1.84
CA LEU A 101 -5.57 -9.66 -1.88
C LEU A 101 -6.69 -10.03 -2.84
N GLN A 102 -7.91 -9.71 -2.46
CA GLN A 102 -9.12 -9.95 -3.25
C GLN A 102 -9.70 -8.69 -3.87
N HIS A 103 -9.51 -7.54 -3.22
CA HIS A 103 -10.06 -6.26 -3.66
C HIS A 103 -9.01 -5.15 -3.56
N LEU A 104 -9.09 -4.19 -4.47
CA LEU A 104 -8.29 -2.96 -4.46
C LEU A 104 -9.21 -1.74 -4.48
N PRO A 105 -8.83 -0.63 -3.84
CA PRO A 105 -7.54 -0.40 -3.17
C PRO A 105 -7.40 -1.23 -1.90
N ALA A 106 -6.16 -1.38 -1.43
CA ALA A 106 -5.88 -2.06 -0.17
C ALA A 106 -4.81 -1.32 0.62
N PHE A 107 -4.89 -1.42 1.94
CA PHE A 107 -3.91 -0.85 2.87
C PHE A 107 -3.25 -2.00 3.62
N VAL A 108 -1.93 -2.16 3.48
CA VAL A 108 -1.21 -3.34 3.96
C VAL A 108 -0.04 -2.92 4.83
N PHE A 109 0.04 -3.51 6.02
CA PHE A 109 1.21 -3.39 6.88
C PHE A 109 1.98 -4.71 6.87
N LEU A 110 3.14 -4.69 6.23
CA LEU A 110 4.02 -5.84 6.08
C LEU A 110 5.25 -5.64 6.96
N ARG A 111 5.40 -6.50 7.96
CA ARG A 111 6.49 -6.39 8.93
C ARG A 111 7.81 -6.83 8.31
N VAL A 112 8.89 -6.36 8.89
CA VAL A 112 10.26 -6.60 8.39
C VAL A 112 10.66 -8.08 8.33
N ASP A 113 9.93 -8.96 9.03
CA ASP A 113 10.14 -10.41 8.95
C ASP A 113 9.30 -11.08 7.85
N GLY A 114 8.58 -10.29 7.03
CA GLY A 114 7.75 -10.81 5.94
C GLY A 114 6.34 -11.17 6.34
N GLN A 115 5.93 -10.92 7.58
CA GLN A 115 4.59 -11.23 8.07
C GLN A 115 3.62 -10.09 7.77
N VAL A 116 2.45 -10.40 7.20
CA VAL A 116 1.35 -9.43 7.09
C VAL A 116 0.76 -9.24 8.48
N VAL A 117 0.92 -8.05 9.04
CA VAL A 117 0.41 -7.73 10.37
C VAL A 117 -1.06 -7.33 10.31
N ALA A 118 -1.41 -6.50 9.34
CA ALA A 118 -2.76 -5.99 9.17
C ALA A 118 -3.03 -5.62 7.71
N VAL A 119 -4.27 -5.79 7.27
CA VAL A 119 -4.68 -5.48 5.91
C VAL A 119 -6.14 -5.03 5.91
N ALA A 120 -6.43 -4.03 5.08
CA ALA A 120 -7.79 -3.59 4.79
C ALA A 120 -7.97 -3.54 3.27
N GLU A 121 -9.07 -4.08 2.77
CA GLU A 121 -9.38 -4.14 1.34
C GLU A 121 -10.63 -3.32 1.04
N GLY A 122 -10.63 -2.62 -0.11
CA GLY A 122 -11.63 -1.61 -0.39
C GLY A 122 -11.42 -0.41 0.51
N TRP A 123 -12.48 0.37 0.73
CA TRP A 123 -12.42 1.49 1.66
C TRP A 123 -13.50 1.31 2.73
N ASN A 124 -13.04 1.10 3.95
CA ASN A 124 -13.83 1.13 5.17
C ASN A 124 -12.99 1.81 6.23
N ALA A 125 -13.45 2.94 6.74
CA ALA A 125 -12.66 3.76 7.66
C ALA A 125 -12.24 2.99 8.91
N SER A 126 -13.11 2.15 9.46
CA SER A 126 -12.83 1.36 10.65
C SER A 126 -11.70 0.35 10.40
N GLU A 127 -11.70 -0.34 9.27
CA GLU A 127 -10.66 -1.30 8.91
C GLU A 127 -9.33 -0.62 8.61
N TRP A 128 -9.34 0.49 7.90
CA TRP A 128 -8.13 1.27 7.63
C TRP A 128 -7.55 1.84 8.92
N ARG A 129 -8.40 2.28 9.85
CA ARG A 129 -7.95 2.74 11.16
C ARG A 129 -7.28 1.62 11.96
N GLU A 130 -7.80 0.40 11.90
CA GLU A 130 -7.17 -0.75 12.55
C GLU A 130 -5.75 -1.02 12.02
N VAL A 131 -5.55 -0.92 10.71
CA VAL A 131 -4.21 -1.05 10.11
C VAL A 131 -3.30 0.07 10.60
N ALA A 132 -3.77 1.31 10.59
CA ALA A 132 -3.00 2.46 11.06
C ALA A 132 -2.63 2.33 12.55
N GLU A 133 -3.53 1.82 13.39
CA GLU A 133 -3.26 1.57 14.80
C GLU A 133 -2.19 0.49 14.98
N ALA A 134 -2.24 -0.58 14.19
CA ALA A 134 -1.22 -1.63 14.23
C ALA A 134 0.16 -1.08 13.87
N ILE A 135 0.24 -0.19 12.89
CA ILE A 135 1.51 0.48 12.54
C ILE A 135 2.00 1.33 13.72
N ALA A 136 1.12 2.20 14.23
CA ALA A 136 1.46 3.12 15.31
C ALA A 136 1.94 2.39 16.57
N ASP A 137 1.30 1.27 16.90
CA ASP A 137 1.69 0.46 18.05
C ASP A 137 3.03 -0.24 17.84
N THR A 138 3.30 -0.71 16.61
CA THR A 138 4.54 -1.44 16.32
C THR A 138 5.77 -0.53 16.33
N VAL A 139 5.66 0.70 15.82
CA VAL A 139 6.79 1.64 15.72
C VAL A 139 6.71 2.80 16.71
N VAL A 140 5.77 2.76 17.62
CA VAL A 140 5.56 3.79 18.66
C VAL A 140 5.43 5.18 18.01
N TRP A 141 4.36 5.37 17.25
CA TRP A 141 4.10 6.59 16.51
C TRP A 141 2.71 7.15 16.84
N SER A 142 2.44 8.36 16.42
CA SER A 142 1.12 8.97 16.60
C SER A 142 0.08 8.29 15.72
N ARG A 143 -1.17 8.29 16.18
CA ARG A 143 -2.28 7.66 15.45
C ARG A 143 -2.80 8.61 14.36
N ALA A 144 -3.03 8.05 13.17
CA ALA A 144 -3.65 8.78 12.08
C ALA A 144 -5.14 9.00 12.36
N VAL A 145 -5.66 10.14 11.92
CA VAL A 145 -7.10 10.44 12.03
C VAL A 145 -7.84 9.80 10.85
N ILE A 146 -8.62 8.76 11.10
CA ILE A 146 -9.37 8.03 10.08
C ILE A 146 -10.77 7.72 10.63
N PRO A 147 -11.87 8.17 10.00
CA PRO A 147 -11.89 9.02 8.81
C PRO A 147 -11.63 10.49 9.12
N ALA A 148 -11.45 11.28 8.07
CA ALA A 148 -11.33 12.71 8.13
C ALA A 148 -12.31 13.36 7.14
N PRO A 149 -12.66 14.64 7.30
CA PRO A 149 -13.52 15.34 6.34
C PRO A 149 -12.93 15.25 4.92
N GLY A 150 -13.79 14.97 3.95
CA GLY A 150 -13.40 14.79 2.55
C GLY A 150 -13.09 13.36 2.16
N ASP A 151 -13.00 12.43 3.10
CA ASP A 151 -12.82 11.01 2.77
C ASP A 151 -14.06 10.46 2.08
N PRO A 152 -13.91 9.49 1.16
CA PRO A 152 -15.06 8.92 0.48
C PRO A 152 -15.96 8.09 1.42
N GLN A 153 -17.16 7.80 0.97
CA GLN A 153 -18.01 6.81 1.62
C GLN A 153 -17.43 5.42 1.39
N ALA A 154 -17.73 4.48 2.31
CA ALA A 154 -17.23 3.11 2.22
C ALA A 154 -17.63 2.43 0.92
N TYR A 155 -16.71 1.63 0.36
CA TYR A 155 -16.96 0.81 -0.84
C TYR A 155 -16.08 -0.45 -0.81
N VAL A 156 -16.55 -1.48 -1.52
CA VAL A 156 -15.88 -2.79 -1.53
C VAL A 156 -14.58 -2.79 -2.33
N GLY A 157 -14.51 -1.96 -3.37
CA GLY A 157 -13.36 -1.96 -4.27
C GLY A 157 -13.59 -2.85 -5.49
N THR A 158 -12.52 -3.08 -6.23
CA THR A 158 -12.53 -3.87 -7.47
C THR A 158 -11.71 -5.15 -7.31
N PRO A 159 -11.94 -6.18 -8.14
CA PRO A 159 -11.16 -7.42 -8.05
C PRO A 159 -9.66 -7.17 -8.20
N ALA A 160 -8.88 -7.78 -7.31
CA ALA A 160 -7.42 -7.59 -7.27
C ALA A 160 -6.71 -8.32 -8.41
N LEU A 161 -7.27 -9.41 -8.90
CA LEU A 161 -6.64 -10.31 -9.87
C LEU A 161 -7.47 -10.41 -11.17
N VAL A 162 -7.67 -9.31 -11.83
CA VAL A 162 -8.41 -9.30 -13.10
C VAL A 162 -7.50 -8.88 -14.24
#